data_6845abdca031836d8e7b07bcd06a95af
#
_entry.id   6845abdca031836d8e7b07bcd06a95af
#
_cell.length_a   1.000
_cell.length_b   1.000
_cell.length_c   1.000
_cell.angle_alpha   90.00
_cell.angle_beta   90.00
_cell.angle_gamma   90.00
#
_symmetry.space_group_name_H-M   'P 1'
#
loop_
_entity.id
_entity.type
_entity.pdbx_description
1 polymer ?
#
loop_
_entity_poly.entity_id
_entity_poly.type
_entity_poly.pdbx_seq_one_letter_code
_entity_poly.pdbx_strand_id
1 'polypeptide(L)'
;MSHQLIRSLLFKFDAEFSHDLTLKALSLSNKMGLLSFLKAPHPSKLRTVMGIPFQNPVGLAAGLDKNASHIDALGKLGFGFIEVGTITPRPQPGNPRPRLFRLPEAQGIINRFGFNNIGVDAAVENIRLSKYKGVLGINIGKNFDTPIEKAAEDYILCMKKVYQYANYIAVNISSPNTKNLRDLQETKALNILLAQLKQEQTRLNDYYGRYVPIALKISPDLTLKHLDAISKSIIKNKIDGVIATNTTVNRDSVNDLFNGKEAGGMSGKPLFNLSNSIIRELYSRLQGEVPIIGVGGIFSGEDAAEKINAGAELVQIYSGIVYQGRKL
;
A
#
# COMPACT_ATOMS: atom_id res chain seq x y z
N MET A 1 -23.49 -17.28 6.43
CA MET A 1 -22.34 -17.87 7.15
C MET A 1 -21.53 -16.77 7.80
N SER A 2 -21.05 -16.96 9.04
CA SER A 2 -20.20 -15.97 9.69
C SER A 2 -18.85 -15.90 8.98
N HIS A 3 -18.23 -14.71 8.91
CA HIS A 3 -16.90 -14.52 8.35
C HIS A 3 -15.87 -15.51 8.93
N GLN A 4 -16.00 -15.86 10.21
CA GLN A 4 -15.11 -16.81 10.88
C GLN A 4 -15.14 -18.22 10.25
N LEU A 5 -16.32 -18.71 9.87
CA LEU A 5 -16.43 -20.02 9.22
C LEU A 5 -15.77 -20.02 7.82
N ILE A 6 -16.02 -18.98 7.04
CA ILE A 6 -15.38 -18.82 5.72
C ILE A 6 -13.87 -18.72 5.87
N ARG A 7 -13.37 -17.92 6.82
CA ARG A 7 -11.95 -17.80 7.11
C ARG A 7 -11.34 -19.14 7.52
N SER A 8 -11.98 -19.89 8.45
CA SER A 8 -11.48 -21.17 8.92
C SER A 8 -11.37 -22.19 7.77
N LEU A 9 -12.29 -22.16 6.82
CA LEU A 9 -12.23 -22.99 5.62
C LEU A 9 -11.08 -22.56 4.71
N LEU A 10 -10.99 -21.27 4.38
CA LEU A 10 -9.95 -20.71 3.49
C LEU A 10 -8.54 -20.89 4.08
N PHE A 11 -8.40 -20.90 5.40
CA PHE A 11 -7.11 -21.09 6.06
C PHE A 11 -6.57 -22.52 5.98
N LYS A 12 -7.38 -23.49 5.56
CA LYS A 12 -6.91 -24.87 5.28
C LYS A 12 -6.19 -25.00 3.94
N PHE A 13 -6.37 -24.03 3.04
CA PHE A 13 -5.73 -24.03 1.72
C PHE A 13 -4.49 -23.11 1.71
N ASP A 14 -3.67 -23.26 0.67
CA ASP A 14 -2.56 -22.34 0.41
C ASP A 14 -3.00 -20.88 0.49
N ALA A 15 -2.13 -20.04 1.03
CA ALA A 15 -2.48 -18.66 1.34
C ALA A 15 -2.71 -17.81 0.07
N GLU A 16 -1.87 -18.00 -0.96
CA GLU A 16 -1.99 -17.25 -2.22
C GLU A 16 -3.19 -17.74 -3.04
N PHE A 17 -3.44 -19.07 -3.05
CA PHE A 17 -4.65 -19.63 -3.66
C PHE A 17 -5.93 -19.06 -3.02
N SER A 18 -5.98 -19.03 -1.68
CA SER A 18 -7.14 -18.48 -0.95
C SER A 18 -7.35 -17.00 -1.23
N HIS A 19 -6.27 -16.23 -1.38
CA HIS A 19 -6.31 -14.82 -1.76
C HIS A 19 -6.95 -14.64 -3.14
N ASP A 20 -6.44 -15.36 -4.15
CA ASP A 20 -6.93 -15.28 -5.52
C ASP A 20 -8.41 -15.72 -5.62
N LEU A 21 -8.76 -16.82 -4.93
CA LEU A 21 -10.13 -17.32 -4.88
C LEU A 21 -11.08 -16.30 -4.27
N THR A 22 -10.66 -15.67 -3.15
CA THR A 22 -11.48 -14.68 -2.45
C THR A 22 -11.75 -13.45 -3.33
N LEU A 23 -10.73 -12.92 -4.00
CA LEU A 23 -10.89 -11.76 -4.89
C LEU A 23 -11.75 -12.07 -6.10
N LYS A 24 -11.59 -13.26 -6.72
CA LYS A 24 -12.44 -13.71 -7.82
C LYS A 24 -13.90 -13.87 -7.37
N ALA A 25 -14.14 -14.49 -6.22
CA ALA A 25 -15.48 -14.65 -5.66
C ALA A 25 -16.12 -13.29 -5.34
N LEU A 26 -15.37 -12.34 -4.77
CA LEU A 26 -15.82 -10.99 -4.49
C LEU A 26 -16.22 -10.25 -5.77
N SER A 27 -15.40 -10.35 -6.82
CA SER A 27 -15.69 -9.73 -8.12
C SER A 27 -16.91 -10.36 -8.81
N LEU A 28 -17.06 -11.69 -8.73
CA LEU A 28 -18.24 -12.36 -9.23
C LEU A 28 -19.51 -11.92 -8.48
N SER A 29 -19.45 -11.86 -7.14
CA SER A 29 -20.55 -11.38 -6.32
C SER A 29 -20.92 -9.93 -6.65
N ASN A 30 -19.95 -9.08 -6.97
CA ASN A 30 -20.20 -7.70 -7.42
C ASN A 30 -20.92 -7.69 -8.79
N LYS A 31 -20.47 -8.49 -9.74
CA LYS A 31 -21.11 -8.61 -11.07
C LYS A 31 -22.56 -9.11 -10.97
N MET A 32 -22.85 -10.00 -10.03
CA MET A 32 -24.19 -10.50 -9.74
C MET A 32 -25.07 -9.51 -8.94
N GLY A 33 -24.54 -8.34 -8.59
CA GLY A 33 -25.26 -7.33 -7.80
C GLY A 33 -25.38 -7.64 -6.31
N LEU A 34 -24.82 -8.75 -5.82
CA LEU A 34 -24.93 -9.17 -4.42
C LEU A 34 -24.28 -8.19 -3.44
N LEU A 35 -23.26 -7.45 -3.88
CA LEU A 35 -22.61 -6.46 -3.04
C LEU A 35 -23.39 -5.15 -2.90
N SER A 36 -24.45 -4.93 -3.69
CA SER A 36 -25.30 -3.74 -3.60
C SER A 36 -26.10 -3.69 -2.28
N PHE A 37 -26.33 -4.84 -1.65
CA PHE A 37 -26.99 -4.94 -0.35
C PHE A 37 -26.07 -4.61 0.83
N LEU A 38 -24.78 -4.43 0.58
CA LEU A 38 -23.87 -3.99 1.63
C LEU A 38 -24.14 -2.52 1.93
N LYS A 39 -24.60 -2.22 3.15
CA LYS A 39 -24.76 -0.83 3.59
C LYS A 39 -23.41 -0.13 3.52
N ALA A 40 -23.37 1.04 2.91
CA ALA A 40 -22.19 1.91 3.00
C ALA A 40 -21.93 2.23 4.50
N PRO A 41 -20.66 2.32 4.91
CA PRO A 41 -20.35 2.84 6.23
C PRO A 41 -20.92 4.26 6.33
N HIS A 42 -21.29 4.67 7.56
CA HIS A 42 -21.71 6.05 7.78
C HIS A 42 -20.60 7.00 7.31
N PRO A 43 -20.93 8.06 6.55
CA PRO A 43 -19.92 9.03 6.15
C PRO A 43 -19.29 9.62 7.41
N SER A 44 -17.98 9.49 7.53
CA SER A 44 -17.19 10.22 8.52
C SER A 44 -17.04 11.68 8.07
N LYS A 45 -16.54 12.55 8.94
CA LYS A 45 -16.20 13.91 8.53
C LYS A 45 -15.26 13.88 7.35
N LEU A 46 -15.64 14.57 6.28
CA LEU A 46 -14.79 14.78 5.09
C LEU A 46 -13.43 15.33 5.54
N ARG A 47 -12.35 14.71 5.07
CA ARG A 47 -10.98 15.18 5.29
C ARG A 47 -10.34 15.52 3.96
N THR A 48 -9.71 16.67 3.88
CA THR A 48 -8.89 17.03 2.71
C THR A 48 -7.42 16.77 3.05
N VAL A 49 -6.80 15.83 2.35
CA VAL A 49 -5.40 15.43 2.53
C VAL A 49 -4.72 15.45 1.17
N MET A 50 -3.53 16.03 1.04
CA MET A 50 -2.84 16.23 -0.26
C MET A 50 -3.72 16.94 -1.31
N GLY A 51 -4.65 17.82 -0.88
CA GLY A 51 -5.62 18.48 -1.78
C GLY A 51 -6.77 17.57 -2.25
N ILE A 52 -6.86 16.33 -1.79
CA ILE A 52 -7.89 15.35 -2.18
C ILE A 52 -8.93 15.23 -1.06
N PRO A 53 -10.25 15.32 -1.38
CA PRO A 53 -11.32 15.09 -0.41
C PRO A 53 -11.55 13.59 -0.20
N PHE A 54 -11.34 13.11 1.03
CA PHE A 54 -11.59 11.72 1.45
C PHE A 54 -12.90 11.65 2.25
N GLN A 55 -13.83 10.82 1.81
CA GLN A 55 -15.13 10.60 2.47
C GLN A 55 -14.97 9.80 3.78
N ASN A 56 -13.90 9.02 3.90
CA ASN A 56 -13.59 8.16 5.03
C ASN A 56 -12.06 8.08 5.16
N PRO A 57 -11.48 8.24 6.36
CA PRO A 57 -10.04 8.20 6.54
C PRO A 57 -9.42 6.80 6.40
N VAL A 58 -10.23 5.75 6.27
CA VAL A 58 -9.77 4.36 6.21
C VAL A 58 -9.74 3.87 4.78
N GLY A 59 -8.57 3.51 4.30
CA GLY A 59 -8.35 2.99 2.96
C GLY A 59 -7.85 1.56 2.92
N LEU A 60 -7.82 0.99 1.72
CA LEU A 60 -7.22 -0.29 1.43
C LEU A 60 -5.77 -0.09 0.97
N ALA A 61 -4.82 -0.80 1.60
CA ALA A 61 -3.42 -0.74 1.24
C ALA A 61 -3.11 -1.50 -0.06
N ALA A 62 -2.09 -1.02 -0.79
CA ALA A 62 -1.53 -1.73 -1.93
C ALA A 62 -1.09 -3.17 -1.59
N GLY A 63 -1.10 -4.03 -2.60
CA GLY A 63 -0.70 -5.44 -2.51
C GLY A 63 -1.88 -6.40 -2.43
N LEU A 64 -3.09 -5.95 -2.08
CA LEU A 64 -4.29 -6.79 -2.13
C LEU A 64 -4.75 -6.96 -3.59
N ASP A 65 -4.97 -5.88 -4.31
CA ASP A 65 -5.22 -5.88 -5.75
C ASP A 65 -3.99 -5.34 -6.51
N LYS A 66 -3.09 -6.26 -6.88
CA LYS A 66 -1.81 -5.88 -7.52
C LYS A 66 -1.97 -5.44 -8.97
N ASN A 67 -3.06 -5.87 -9.60
CA ASN A 67 -3.31 -5.72 -11.02
C ASN A 67 -4.45 -4.75 -11.34
N ALA A 68 -5.02 -4.11 -10.32
CA ALA A 68 -6.20 -3.25 -10.47
C ALA A 68 -7.43 -3.99 -11.07
N SER A 69 -7.52 -5.31 -10.85
CA SER A 69 -8.55 -6.16 -11.48
C SER A 69 -9.83 -6.26 -10.65
N HIS A 70 -9.82 -5.77 -9.42
CA HIS A 70 -10.89 -5.98 -8.44
C HIS A 70 -11.41 -4.68 -7.82
N ILE A 71 -11.05 -3.51 -8.38
CA ILE A 71 -11.33 -2.18 -7.82
C ILE A 71 -12.83 -2.01 -7.51
N ASP A 72 -13.71 -2.34 -8.46
CA ASP A 72 -15.15 -2.14 -8.31
C ASP A 72 -15.74 -2.95 -7.13
N ALA A 73 -15.26 -4.17 -6.98
CA ALA A 73 -15.73 -5.05 -5.91
C ALA A 73 -15.17 -4.61 -4.53
N LEU A 74 -13.90 -4.22 -4.49
CA LEU A 74 -13.26 -3.69 -3.28
C LEU A 74 -13.87 -2.36 -2.85
N GLY A 75 -14.26 -1.51 -3.81
CA GLY A 75 -14.96 -0.24 -3.56
C GLY A 75 -16.31 -0.41 -2.85
N LYS A 76 -16.97 -1.56 -3.03
CA LYS A 76 -18.23 -1.88 -2.32
C LYS A 76 -18.03 -2.27 -0.84
N LEU A 77 -16.80 -2.51 -0.41
CA LEU A 77 -16.53 -2.87 0.98
C LEU A 77 -16.60 -1.68 1.95
N GLY A 78 -16.60 -0.43 1.43
CA GLY A 78 -16.80 0.76 2.22
C GLY A 78 -15.52 1.53 2.58
N PHE A 79 -14.40 1.22 1.94
CA PHE A 79 -13.19 2.02 2.06
C PHE A 79 -13.38 3.44 1.51
N GLY A 80 -12.79 4.43 2.19
CA GLY A 80 -12.76 5.81 1.72
C GLY A 80 -11.85 6.01 0.51
N PHE A 81 -10.86 5.12 0.35
CA PHE A 81 -9.96 5.09 -0.80
C PHE A 81 -9.35 3.69 -0.98
N ILE A 82 -8.87 3.42 -2.18
CA ILE A 82 -8.23 2.15 -2.53
C ILE A 82 -6.85 2.45 -3.12
N GLU A 83 -5.82 1.73 -2.67
CA GLU A 83 -4.50 1.73 -3.29
C GLU A 83 -4.27 0.39 -3.99
N VAL A 84 -4.07 0.42 -5.31
CA VAL A 84 -3.77 -0.76 -6.15
C VAL A 84 -2.28 -0.84 -6.46
N GLY A 85 -1.81 -2.01 -6.86
CA GLY A 85 -0.40 -2.24 -7.17
C GLY A 85 0.30 -3.04 -6.05
N THR A 86 1.61 -3.12 -6.05
CA THR A 86 2.61 -2.33 -6.80
C THR A 86 2.66 -2.77 -8.27
N ILE A 87 2.59 -1.80 -9.15
CA ILE A 87 2.65 -1.97 -10.60
C ILE A 87 4.06 -1.61 -11.07
N THR A 88 4.62 -2.41 -11.98
CA THR A 88 5.93 -2.15 -12.61
C THR A 88 5.76 -1.90 -14.10
N PRO A 89 6.73 -1.29 -14.79
CA PRO A 89 6.65 -1.05 -16.24
C PRO A 89 6.26 -2.28 -17.04
N ARG A 90 7.01 -3.37 -16.85
CA ARG A 90 6.79 -4.66 -17.52
C ARG A 90 6.12 -5.65 -16.58
N PRO A 91 5.35 -6.62 -17.08
CA PRO A 91 4.85 -7.72 -16.27
C PRO A 91 6.01 -8.52 -15.69
N GLN A 92 5.83 -9.04 -14.48
CA GLN A 92 6.80 -9.94 -13.86
C GLN A 92 6.11 -10.93 -12.93
N PRO A 93 6.64 -12.19 -12.86
CA PRO A 93 6.02 -13.26 -12.06
C PRO A 93 6.22 -13.07 -10.56
N GLY A 94 7.20 -12.26 -10.14
CA GLY A 94 7.67 -12.16 -8.76
C GLY A 94 8.53 -13.36 -8.34
N ASN A 95 8.73 -13.51 -7.03
CA ASN A 95 9.53 -14.57 -6.47
C ASN A 95 8.85 -15.95 -6.57
N PRO A 96 9.61 -17.07 -6.53
CA PRO A 96 9.07 -18.43 -6.52
C PRO A 96 8.08 -18.68 -5.37
N ARG A 97 7.11 -19.55 -5.60
CA ARG A 97 6.18 -20.04 -4.58
C ARG A 97 6.81 -21.21 -3.80
N PRO A 98 6.42 -21.42 -2.50
CA PRO A 98 5.48 -20.60 -1.71
C PRO A 98 6.10 -19.28 -1.28
N ARG A 99 5.28 -18.22 -1.25
CA ARG A 99 5.73 -16.85 -0.99
C ARG A 99 4.76 -16.01 -0.15
N LEU A 100 3.74 -16.67 0.41
CA LEU A 100 2.77 -16.07 1.31
C LEU A 100 2.50 -17.03 2.48
N PHE A 101 2.75 -16.59 3.70
CA PHE A 101 2.68 -17.40 4.90
C PHE A 101 1.82 -16.71 5.96
N ARG A 102 0.86 -17.42 6.52
CA ARG A 102 0.03 -16.93 7.62
C ARG A 102 0.67 -17.28 8.95
N LEU A 103 0.52 -16.39 9.91
CA LEU A 103 0.86 -16.55 11.32
C LEU A 103 -0.43 -16.36 12.15
N PRO A 104 -1.33 -17.36 12.22
CA PRO A 104 -2.66 -17.20 12.82
C PRO A 104 -2.59 -16.75 14.28
N GLU A 105 -1.69 -17.29 15.07
CA GLU A 105 -1.50 -17.02 16.50
C GLU A 105 -1.13 -15.56 16.75
N ALA A 106 -0.30 -14.97 15.87
CA ALA A 106 0.11 -13.58 15.92
C ALA A 106 -0.78 -12.65 15.10
N GLN A 107 -1.79 -13.16 14.40
CA GLN A 107 -2.56 -12.39 13.40
C GLN A 107 -1.65 -11.65 12.40
N GLY A 108 -0.57 -12.34 12.00
CA GLY A 108 0.47 -11.85 11.10
C GLY A 108 0.45 -12.54 9.74
N ILE A 109 1.11 -11.93 8.78
CA ILE A 109 1.33 -12.49 7.44
C ILE A 109 2.76 -12.15 7.02
N ILE A 110 3.53 -13.17 6.61
CA ILE A 110 4.83 -12.98 5.96
C ILE A 110 4.65 -13.18 4.46
N ASN A 111 5.22 -12.29 3.67
CA ASN A 111 5.23 -12.40 2.22
C ASN A 111 6.59 -12.07 1.61
N ARG A 112 6.88 -12.74 0.48
CA ARG A 112 8.02 -12.45 -0.37
C ARG A 112 7.61 -12.39 -1.84
N PHE A 113 6.56 -11.63 -2.14
CA PHE A 113 5.96 -11.58 -3.49
C PHE A 113 6.91 -11.11 -4.59
N GLY A 114 7.73 -10.06 -4.35
CA GLY A 114 8.64 -9.51 -5.36
C GLY A 114 7.92 -8.75 -6.48
N PHE A 115 6.85 -8.04 -6.16
CA PHE A 115 6.06 -7.23 -7.10
C PHE A 115 5.51 -8.02 -8.31
N ASN A 116 4.95 -9.22 -8.07
CA ASN A 116 4.25 -9.94 -9.12
C ASN A 116 3.06 -9.13 -9.63
N ASN A 117 3.06 -8.80 -10.92
CA ASN A 117 2.02 -8.02 -11.57
C ASN A 117 2.03 -8.19 -13.10
N ILE A 118 0.96 -7.72 -13.75
CA ILE A 118 0.77 -7.85 -15.20
C ILE A 118 1.36 -6.70 -16.03
N GLY A 119 2.11 -5.80 -15.39
CA GLY A 119 2.67 -4.61 -16.02
C GLY A 119 1.69 -3.44 -16.11
N VAL A 120 2.26 -2.25 -16.31
CA VAL A 120 1.48 -1.00 -16.23
C VAL A 120 0.43 -0.89 -17.33
N ASP A 121 0.68 -1.38 -18.53
CA ASP A 121 -0.27 -1.26 -19.64
C ASP A 121 -1.55 -2.04 -19.36
N ALA A 122 -1.42 -3.31 -18.96
CA ALA A 122 -2.57 -4.14 -18.62
C ALA A 122 -3.30 -3.66 -17.35
N ALA A 123 -2.57 -3.14 -16.36
CA ALA A 123 -3.17 -2.54 -15.17
C ALA A 123 -3.97 -1.28 -15.51
N VAL A 124 -3.48 -0.43 -16.39
CA VAL A 124 -4.20 0.77 -16.88
C VAL A 124 -5.49 0.38 -17.60
N GLU A 125 -5.49 -0.68 -18.41
CA GLU A 125 -6.72 -1.17 -19.03
C GLU A 125 -7.76 -1.62 -18.00
N ASN A 126 -7.33 -2.32 -16.94
CA ASN A 126 -8.23 -2.70 -15.84
C ASN A 126 -8.80 -1.46 -15.12
N ILE A 127 -7.98 -0.44 -14.88
CA ILE A 127 -8.43 0.82 -14.25
C ILE A 127 -9.44 1.54 -15.15
N ARG A 128 -9.16 1.61 -16.45
CA ARG A 128 -10.03 2.26 -17.45
C ARG A 128 -11.42 1.61 -17.53
N LEU A 129 -11.47 0.29 -17.38
CA LEU A 129 -12.73 -0.48 -17.39
C LEU A 129 -13.48 -0.43 -16.05
N SER A 130 -12.85 0.02 -14.98
CA SER A 130 -13.46 0.14 -13.65
C SER A 130 -14.51 1.27 -13.63
N LYS A 131 -15.60 1.02 -12.91
CA LYS A 131 -16.68 2.00 -12.64
C LYS A 131 -16.51 2.70 -11.29
N TYR A 132 -15.44 2.43 -10.57
CA TYR A 132 -15.16 3.03 -9.27
C TYR A 132 -15.01 4.55 -9.38
N LYS A 133 -15.70 5.29 -8.49
CA LYS A 133 -15.71 6.75 -8.46
C LYS A 133 -15.07 7.34 -7.19
N GLY A 134 -14.54 6.48 -6.32
CA GLY A 134 -13.85 6.90 -5.12
C GLY A 134 -12.40 7.28 -5.39
N VAL A 135 -11.67 7.63 -4.34
CA VAL A 135 -10.25 7.98 -4.43
C VAL A 135 -9.41 6.73 -4.72
N LEU A 136 -8.69 6.76 -5.84
CA LEU A 136 -7.81 5.69 -6.29
C LEU A 136 -6.34 6.13 -6.18
N GLY A 137 -5.59 5.48 -5.30
CA GLY A 137 -4.13 5.52 -5.26
C GLY A 137 -3.54 4.45 -6.16
N ILE A 138 -2.49 4.79 -6.90
CA ILE A 138 -1.77 3.82 -7.72
C ILE A 138 -0.34 3.69 -7.23
N ASN A 139 0.01 2.52 -6.71
CA ASN A 139 1.32 2.20 -6.17
C ASN A 139 2.22 1.71 -7.31
N ILE A 140 3.36 2.35 -7.49
CA ILE A 140 4.31 2.05 -8.56
C ILE A 140 5.68 1.65 -8.00
N GLY A 141 6.38 0.81 -8.74
CA GLY A 141 7.71 0.31 -8.38
C GLY A 141 8.56 -0.02 -9.60
N LYS A 142 9.85 -0.33 -9.36
CA LYS A 142 10.74 -0.77 -10.43
C LYS A 142 10.61 -2.28 -10.70
N ASN A 143 10.90 -2.70 -11.92
CA ASN A 143 11.07 -4.10 -12.27
C ASN A 143 12.25 -4.73 -11.51
N PHE A 144 12.18 -6.04 -11.30
CA PHE A 144 13.22 -6.80 -10.59
C PHE A 144 14.59 -6.68 -11.24
N ASP A 145 14.64 -6.79 -12.56
CA ASP A 145 15.85 -6.79 -13.39
C ASP A 145 16.38 -5.40 -13.75
N THR A 146 15.64 -4.33 -13.45
CA THR A 146 16.13 -2.96 -13.64
C THR A 146 17.21 -2.64 -12.60
N PRO A 147 18.44 -2.24 -13.04
CA PRO A 147 19.48 -1.80 -12.13
C PRO A 147 19.03 -0.64 -11.25
N ILE A 148 19.60 -0.55 -10.04
CA ILE A 148 19.15 0.47 -9.06
C ILE A 148 19.43 1.90 -9.56
N GLU A 149 20.48 2.09 -10.34
CA GLU A 149 20.87 3.37 -10.93
C GLU A 149 19.87 3.86 -11.99
N LYS A 150 19.09 2.92 -12.57
CA LYS A 150 18.04 3.20 -13.55
C LYS A 150 16.64 3.12 -12.97
N ALA A 151 16.53 2.96 -11.65
CA ALA A 151 15.22 2.81 -11.00
C ALA A 151 14.25 3.94 -11.35
N ALA A 152 14.72 5.19 -11.41
CA ALA A 152 13.89 6.35 -11.71
C ALA A 152 13.19 6.26 -13.07
N GLU A 153 13.82 5.63 -14.08
CA GLU A 153 13.22 5.42 -15.42
C GLU A 153 11.94 4.60 -15.32
N ASP A 154 11.94 3.54 -14.50
CA ASP A 154 10.79 2.66 -14.26
C ASP A 154 9.64 3.40 -13.56
N TYR A 155 9.95 4.16 -12.50
CA TYR A 155 8.94 4.97 -11.80
C TYR A 155 8.34 6.03 -12.70
N ILE A 156 9.16 6.74 -13.49
CA ILE A 156 8.72 7.78 -14.44
C ILE A 156 7.83 7.16 -15.53
N LEU A 157 8.22 6.00 -16.07
CA LEU A 157 7.43 5.30 -17.08
C LEU A 157 6.04 4.91 -16.52
N CYS A 158 5.99 4.30 -15.34
CA CYS A 158 4.73 4.00 -14.69
C CYS A 158 3.92 5.28 -14.43
N MET A 159 4.54 6.32 -13.87
CA MET A 159 3.90 7.58 -13.55
C MET A 159 3.22 8.20 -14.76
N LYS A 160 3.91 8.27 -15.93
CA LYS A 160 3.34 8.79 -17.19
C LYS A 160 2.07 8.06 -17.59
N LYS A 161 2.05 6.73 -17.47
CA LYS A 161 0.93 5.90 -17.90
C LYS A 161 -0.26 5.97 -16.96
N VAL A 162 -0.02 6.08 -15.64
CA VAL A 162 -1.10 6.06 -14.65
C VAL A 162 -1.62 7.45 -14.28
N TYR A 163 -0.94 8.54 -14.65
CA TYR A 163 -1.18 9.89 -14.14
C TYR A 163 -2.63 10.35 -14.28
N GLN A 164 -3.21 10.17 -15.47
CA GLN A 164 -4.59 10.60 -15.73
C GLN A 164 -5.65 9.81 -14.96
N TYR A 165 -5.31 8.66 -14.41
CA TYR A 165 -6.24 7.77 -13.72
C TYR A 165 -6.12 7.83 -12.20
N ALA A 166 -4.97 8.25 -11.68
CA ALA A 166 -4.67 8.28 -10.26
C ALA A 166 -5.23 9.53 -9.59
N ASN A 167 -5.77 9.39 -8.36
CA ASN A 167 -5.97 10.53 -7.48
C ASN A 167 -4.67 10.90 -6.76
N TYR A 168 -3.84 9.91 -6.40
CA TYR A 168 -2.47 10.07 -5.97
C TYR A 168 -1.61 8.91 -6.45
N ILE A 169 -0.31 9.11 -6.52
CA ILE A 169 0.66 8.08 -6.91
C ILE A 169 1.53 7.75 -5.70
N ALA A 170 1.54 6.46 -5.30
CA ALA A 170 2.40 5.97 -4.23
C ALA A 170 3.71 5.41 -4.81
N VAL A 171 4.83 6.02 -4.45
CA VAL A 171 6.17 5.59 -4.89
C VAL A 171 6.74 4.61 -3.87
N ASN A 172 6.81 3.34 -4.23
CA ASN A 172 7.22 2.27 -3.32
C ASN A 172 8.71 1.96 -3.42
N ILE A 173 9.49 2.48 -2.49
CA ILE A 173 10.93 2.26 -2.36
C ILE A 173 11.31 1.35 -1.19
N SER A 174 10.34 0.67 -0.59
CA SER A 174 10.48 0.08 0.75
C SER A 174 10.22 -1.42 0.83
N SER A 175 9.93 -2.10 -0.30
CA SER A 175 9.74 -3.54 -0.29
C SER A 175 11.04 -4.28 0.05
N PRO A 176 11.02 -5.19 1.04
CA PRO A 176 12.18 -6.03 1.33
C PRO A 176 12.38 -7.17 0.32
N ASN A 177 11.42 -7.36 -0.58
CA ASN A 177 11.33 -8.52 -1.46
C ASN A 177 11.85 -8.26 -2.89
N THR A 178 12.35 -7.07 -3.14
CA THR A 178 12.98 -6.66 -4.40
C THR A 178 14.43 -6.28 -4.11
N LYS A 179 15.37 -6.90 -4.82
CA LYS A 179 16.80 -6.74 -4.60
C LYS A 179 17.20 -5.26 -4.61
N ASN A 180 17.91 -4.82 -3.59
CA ASN A 180 18.49 -3.49 -3.40
C ASN A 180 17.47 -2.34 -3.44
N LEU A 181 16.15 -2.60 -3.44
CA LEU A 181 15.15 -1.55 -3.53
C LEU A 181 15.24 -0.56 -2.36
N ARG A 182 15.54 -1.06 -1.16
CA ARG A 182 15.66 -0.24 0.05
C ARG A 182 16.88 0.69 0.01
N ASP A 183 17.85 0.46 -0.87
CA ASP A 183 19.00 1.35 -1.07
C ASP A 183 18.56 2.71 -1.64
N LEU A 184 17.38 2.76 -2.28
CA LEU A 184 16.76 4.03 -2.68
C LEU A 184 16.34 4.92 -1.49
N GLN A 185 16.32 4.40 -0.27
CA GLN A 185 16.08 5.20 0.94
C GLN A 185 17.35 5.90 1.45
N GLU A 186 18.53 5.59 0.86
CA GLU A 186 19.77 6.31 1.14
C GLU A 186 19.69 7.74 0.58
N THR A 187 20.18 8.70 1.35
CA THR A 187 19.97 10.15 1.13
C THR A 187 20.27 10.61 -0.31
N LYS A 188 21.40 10.19 -0.88
CA LYS A 188 21.80 10.61 -2.24
C LYS A 188 20.88 10.02 -3.31
N ALA A 189 20.64 8.71 -3.26
CA ALA A 189 19.78 8.02 -4.21
C ALA A 189 18.33 8.53 -4.11
N LEU A 190 17.84 8.73 -2.88
CA LEU A 190 16.50 9.27 -2.63
C LEU A 190 16.33 10.66 -3.25
N ASN A 191 17.23 11.59 -2.98
CA ASN A 191 17.11 12.95 -3.52
C ASN A 191 17.13 12.97 -5.05
N ILE A 192 17.97 12.15 -5.70
CA ILE A 192 18.01 12.04 -7.17
C ILE A 192 16.64 11.55 -7.69
N LEU A 193 16.12 10.46 -7.12
CA LEU A 193 14.83 9.90 -7.50
C LEU A 193 13.70 10.92 -7.32
N LEU A 194 13.59 11.53 -6.13
CA LEU A 194 12.51 12.46 -5.83
C LEU A 194 12.55 13.70 -6.71
N ALA A 195 13.74 14.25 -6.99
CA ALA A 195 13.89 15.40 -7.90
C ALA A 195 13.39 15.09 -9.32
N GLN A 196 13.75 13.90 -9.85
CA GLN A 196 13.30 13.47 -11.18
C GLN A 196 11.79 13.22 -11.22
N LEU A 197 11.21 12.63 -10.17
CA LEU A 197 9.77 12.42 -10.07
C LEU A 197 9.01 13.74 -9.99
N LYS A 198 9.49 14.72 -9.24
CA LYS A 198 8.87 16.06 -9.15
C LYS A 198 8.96 16.82 -10.46
N GLN A 199 10.08 16.72 -11.17
CA GLN A 199 10.22 17.31 -12.51
C GLN A 199 9.19 16.70 -13.47
N GLU A 200 9.04 15.38 -13.47
CA GLU A 200 8.06 14.71 -14.32
C GLU A 200 6.62 15.02 -13.88
N GLN A 201 6.35 15.12 -12.57
CA GLN A 201 5.03 15.53 -12.04
C GLN A 201 4.63 16.91 -12.57
N THR A 202 5.56 17.88 -12.55
CA THR A 202 5.31 19.23 -13.10
C THR A 202 4.97 19.15 -14.57
N ARG A 203 5.76 18.41 -15.38
CA ARG A 203 5.49 18.24 -16.80
C ARG A 203 4.13 17.61 -17.09
N LEU A 204 3.74 16.60 -16.30
CA LEU A 204 2.45 15.93 -16.45
C LEU A 204 1.29 16.80 -15.96
N ASN A 205 1.50 17.60 -14.90
CA ASN A 205 0.53 18.59 -14.47
C ASN A 205 0.23 19.62 -15.57
N ASP A 206 1.27 20.14 -16.21
CA ASP A 206 1.12 21.11 -17.31
C ASP A 206 0.42 20.47 -18.52
N TYR A 207 0.74 19.22 -18.83
CA TYR A 207 0.15 18.50 -19.96
C TYR A 207 -1.33 18.15 -19.74
N TYR A 208 -1.70 17.68 -18.54
CA TYR A 208 -3.07 17.23 -18.23
C TYR A 208 -3.94 18.32 -17.58
N GLY A 209 -3.39 19.48 -17.21
CA GLY A 209 -4.10 20.53 -16.47
C GLY A 209 -4.58 20.08 -15.09
N ARG A 210 -3.92 19.09 -14.49
CA ARG A 210 -4.34 18.47 -13.23
C ARG A 210 -3.15 18.01 -12.40
N TYR A 211 -3.09 18.48 -11.16
CA TYR A 211 -2.08 18.04 -10.21
C TYR A 211 -2.44 16.69 -9.57
N VAL A 212 -1.54 15.73 -9.64
CA VAL A 212 -1.67 14.42 -8.98
C VAL A 212 -0.57 14.29 -7.92
N PRO A 213 -0.91 14.26 -6.63
CA PRO A 213 0.05 14.17 -5.53
C PRO A 213 0.89 12.90 -5.57
N ILE A 214 2.15 13.01 -5.10
CA ILE A 214 3.06 11.89 -4.90
C ILE A 214 3.19 11.59 -3.41
N ALA A 215 2.91 10.35 -2.99
CA ALA A 215 3.16 9.85 -1.65
C ALA A 215 4.34 8.86 -1.64
N LEU A 216 5.33 9.08 -0.78
CA LEU A 216 6.49 8.19 -0.65
C LEU A 216 6.22 7.08 0.37
N LYS A 217 6.30 5.80 -0.03
CA LYS A 217 6.09 4.66 0.88
C LYS A 217 7.41 4.14 1.42
N ILE A 218 7.57 4.23 2.74
CA ILE A 218 8.82 3.92 3.44
C ILE A 218 8.77 2.61 4.24
N SER A 219 9.96 2.09 4.59
CA SER A 219 10.15 0.91 5.43
C SER A 219 9.92 1.25 6.91
N PRO A 220 9.48 0.28 7.75
CA PRO A 220 9.50 0.43 9.20
C PRO A 220 10.88 0.17 9.81
N ASP A 221 11.78 -0.48 9.07
CA ASP A 221 13.08 -0.94 9.56
C ASP A 221 14.16 0.16 9.36
N LEU A 222 13.84 1.40 9.76
CA LEU A 222 14.69 2.57 9.60
C LEU A 222 15.25 3.03 10.95
N THR A 223 16.51 3.47 10.98
CA THR A 223 17.08 4.14 12.13
C THR A 223 16.60 5.59 12.22
N LEU A 224 16.72 6.23 13.39
CA LEU A 224 16.39 7.66 13.55
C LEU A 224 17.18 8.54 12.57
N LYS A 225 18.46 8.21 12.32
CA LYS A 225 19.28 8.92 11.33
C LYS A 225 18.73 8.81 9.91
N HIS A 226 18.24 7.63 9.53
CA HIS A 226 17.58 7.46 8.22
C HIS A 226 16.28 8.25 8.16
N LEU A 227 15.48 8.27 9.23
CA LEU A 227 14.25 9.07 9.28
C LEU A 227 14.52 10.57 9.15
N ASP A 228 15.57 11.08 9.80
CA ASP A 228 15.99 12.48 9.65
C ASP A 228 16.35 12.81 8.20
N ALA A 229 17.11 11.94 7.55
CA ALA A 229 17.53 12.12 6.17
C ALA A 229 16.34 12.05 5.18
N ILE A 230 15.44 11.08 5.38
CA ILE A 230 14.23 10.92 4.57
C ILE A 230 13.30 12.12 4.74
N SER A 231 13.04 12.57 5.96
CA SER A 231 12.17 13.73 6.24
C SER A 231 12.72 15.01 5.57
N LYS A 232 14.03 15.26 5.70
CA LYS A 232 14.68 16.38 5.00
C LYS A 232 14.56 16.27 3.47
N SER A 233 14.70 15.06 2.93
CA SER A 233 14.57 14.82 1.49
C SER A 233 13.13 15.05 0.99
N ILE A 234 12.13 14.64 1.76
CA ILE A 234 10.70 14.84 1.50
C ILE A 234 10.38 16.33 1.44
N ILE A 235 10.77 17.10 2.46
CA ILE A 235 10.54 18.55 2.54
C ILE A 235 11.26 19.25 1.39
N LYS A 236 12.58 18.99 1.20
CA LYS A 236 13.40 19.58 0.15
C LYS A 236 12.81 19.39 -1.25
N ASN A 237 12.30 18.21 -1.54
CA ASN A 237 11.74 17.87 -2.85
C ASN A 237 10.23 18.12 -2.94
N LYS A 238 9.59 18.71 -1.92
CA LYS A 238 8.16 19.03 -1.90
C LYS A 238 7.28 17.82 -2.23
N ILE A 239 7.56 16.67 -1.60
CA ILE A 239 6.73 15.46 -1.71
C ILE A 239 5.44 15.68 -0.95
N ASP A 240 4.32 15.27 -1.54
CA ASP A 240 2.98 15.66 -1.11
C ASP A 240 2.44 14.81 0.06
N GLY A 241 3.01 13.62 0.31
CA GLY A 241 2.60 12.76 1.41
C GLY A 241 3.60 11.63 1.69
N VAL A 242 3.45 10.99 2.84
CA VAL A 242 4.25 9.81 3.24
C VAL A 242 3.32 8.67 3.62
N ILE A 243 3.63 7.45 3.16
CA ILE A 243 2.94 6.23 3.58
C ILE A 243 3.86 5.46 4.54
N ALA A 244 3.49 5.43 5.80
CA ALA A 244 4.22 4.78 6.88
C ALA A 244 3.36 3.70 7.55
N THR A 245 3.69 2.40 7.35
CA THR A 245 4.89 1.86 6.75
C THR A 245 4.60 0.68 5.81
N ASN A 246 5.63 0.21 5.10
CA ASN A 246 5.64 -1.11 4.48
C ASN A 246 5.79 -2.21 5.56
N THR A 247 6.06 -3.45 5.14
CA THR A 247 6.29 -4.61 6.01
C THR A 247 7.69 -4.60 6.63
N THR A 248 7.85 -5.27 7.80
CA THR A 248 9.11 -5.38 8.52
C THR A 248 9.82 -6.71 8.25
N VAL A 249 11.15 -6.70 8.34
CA VAL A 249 11.97 -7.93 8.36
C VAL A 249 12.27 -8.41 9.78
N ASN A 250 11.89 -7.66 10.81
CA ASN A 250 12.02 -8.09 12.20
C ASN A 250 11.10 -9.29 12.49
N ARG A 251 11.60 -10.26 13.27
CA ARG A 251 10.95 -11.53 13.61
C ARG A 251 10.84 -11.78 15.11
N ASP A 252 11.36 -10.89 15.96
CA ASP A 252 11.51 -11.11 17.40
C ASP A 252 10.22 -11.61 18.07
N SER A 253 9.07 -11.10 17.64
CA SER A 253 7.77 -11.47 18.21
C SER A 253 7.16 -12.75 17.65
N VAL A 254 7.76 -13.40 16.66
CA VAL A 254 7.15 -14.52 15.92
C VAL A 254 8.11 -15.67 15.62
N ASN A 255 9.37 -15.59 16.04
CA ASN A 255 10.41 -16.57 15.71
C ASN A 255 10.05 -18.03 16.09
N ASP A 256 9.29 -18.22 17.15
CA ASP A 256 8.91 -19.54 17.68
C ASP A 256 7.60 -20.07 17.06
N LEU A 257 6.93 -19.25 16.23
CA LEU A 257 5.69 -19.65 15.57
C LEU A 257 5.98 -20.47 14.31
N PHE A 258 5.04 -21.32 13.94
CA PHE A 258 5.06 -21.98 12.63
C PHE A 258 5.11 -20.92 11.52
N ASN A 259 6.01 -21.05 10.57
CA ASN A 259 6.37 -20.05 9.54
C ASN A 259 7.02 -18.76 10.08
N GLY A 260 7.27 -18.59 11.38
CA GLY A 260 7.81 -17.36 11.94
C GLY A 260 9.18 -16.97 11.40
N LYS A 261 10.00 -17.96 10.98
CA LYS A 261 11.35 -17.78 10.43
C LYS A 261 11.40 -17.57 8.91
N GLU A 262 10.24 -17.59 8.23
CA GLU A 262 10.19 -17.41 6.79
C GLU A 262 10.79 -16.06 6.36
N ALA A 263 11.54 -16.07 5.27
CA ALA A 263 12.06 -14.84 4.67
C ALA A 263 10.95 -14.01 4.03
N GLY A 264 11.09 -12.68 4.05
CA GLY A 264 10.14 -11.73 3.46
C GLY A 264 9.75 -10.60 4.39
N GLY A 265 8.72 -9.87 4.03
CA GLY A 265 8.15 -8.79 4.85
C GLY A 265 6.99 -9.27 5.69
N MET A 266 7.00 -8.98 6.99
CA MET A 266 5.92 -9.30 7.92
C MET A 266 4.97 -8.11 8.08
N SER A 267 3.67 -8.38 7.96
CA SER A 267 2.55 -7.48 8.21
C SER A 267 1.62 -8.03 9.28
N GLY A 268 0.61 -7.28 9.66
CA GLY A 268 -0.37 -7.66 10.66
C GLY A 268 -0.06 -7.11 12.04
N LYS A 269 -0.71 -7.68 13.06
CA LYS A 269 -0.66 -7.18 14.43
C LYS A 269 0.77 -6.98 14.99
N PRO A 270 1.75 -7.86 14.68
CA PRO A 270 3.12 -7.69 15.15
C PRO A 270 3.80 -6.39 14.68
N LEU A 271 3.33 -5.80 13.56
CA LEU A 271 3.89 -4.55 13.03
C LEU A 271 3.33 -3.28 13.72
N PHE A 272 2.28 -3.39 14.51
CA PHE A 272 1.50 -2.24 14.99
C PHE A 272 2.35 -1.20 15.76
N ASN A 273 3.04 -1.64 16.80
CA ASN A 273 3.83 -0.76 17.65
C ASN A 273 5.01 -0.11 16.90
N LEU A 274 5.71 -0.90 16.08
CA LEU A 274 6.81 -0.41 15.26
C LEU A 274 6.33 0.65 14.26
N SER A 275 5.22 0.39 13.57
CA SER A 275 4.64 1.35 12.64
C SER A 275 4.22 2.65 13.34
N ASN A 276 3.59 2.57 14.52
CA ASN A 276 3.19 3.75 15.29
C ASN A 276 4.40 4.55 15.78
N SER A 277 5.48 3.88 16.18
CA SER A 277 6.73 4.56 16.53
C SER A 277 7.30 5.36 15.34
N ILE A 278 7.37 4.75 14.16
CA ILE A 278 7.84 5.43 12.93
C ILE A 278 6.94 6.62 12.58
N ILE A 279 5.61 6.49 12.73
CA ILE A 279 4.68 7.58 12.47
C ILE A 279 4.92 8.76 13.42
N ARG A 280 5.09 8.52 14.74
CA ARG A 280 5.39 9.58 15.72
C ARG A 280 6.70 10.30 15.38
N GLU A 281 7.73 9.53 15.04
CA GLU A 281 9.04 10.06 14.65
C GLU A 281 8.97 10.90 13.36
N LEU A 282 8.20 10.47 12.38
CA LEU A 282 7.95 11.26 11.15
C LEU A 282 7.15 12.53 11.46
N TYR A 283 6.08 12.41 12.24
CA TYR A 283 5.23 13.56 12.60
C TYR A 283 6.03 14.67 13.28
N SER A 284 6.91 14.29 14.22
CA SER A 284 7.76 15.26 14.90
C SER A 284 8.76 15.98 13.97
N ARG A 285 9.20 15.31 12.90
CA ARG A 285 10.16 15.86 11.91
C ARG A 285 9.49 16.66 10.81
N LEU A 286 8.32 16.22 10.38
CA LEU A 286 7.56 16.85 9.30
C LEU A 286 6.70 18.03 9.79
N GLN A 287 6.46 18.13 11.10
CA GLN A 287 5.75 19.24 11.76
C GLN A 287 4.39 19.61 11.12
N GLY A 288 3.72 18.64 10.54
CA GLY A 288 2.44 18.82 9.84
C GLY A 288 2.55 19.39 8.42
N GLU A 289 3.75 19.69 7.91
CA GLU A 289 3.93 20.18 6.53
C GLU A 289 3.60 19.12 5.48
N VAL A 290 3.81 17.84 5.81
CA VAL A 290 3.56 16.72 4.90
C VAL A 290 2.69 15.68 5.60
N PRO A 291 1.48 15.40 5.09
CA PRO A 291 0.55 14.44 5.69
C PRO A 291 1.08 13.01 5.65
N ILE A 292 0.71 12.24 6.67
CA ILE A 292 1.11 10.84 6.83
C ILE A 292 -0.11 9.94 6.65
N ILE A 293 0.02 8.92 5.78
CA ILE A 293 -0.92 7.81 5.67
C ILE A 293 -0.36 6.65 6.49
N GLY A 294 -1.01 6.32 7.61
CA GLY A 294 -0.55 5.31 8.55
C GLY A 294 -0.95 3.89 8.13
N VAL A 295 0.02 2.97 8.06
CA VAL A 295 -0.21 1.57 7.66
C VAL A 295 0.52 0.62 8.60
N GLY A 296 -0.13 -0.48 8.97
CA GLY A 296 0.48 -1.59 9.72
C GLY A 296 -0.25 -1.88 11.03
N GLY A 297 -0.73 -3.11 11.13
CA GLY A 297 -1.26 -3.66 12.37
C GLY A 297 -2.66 -3.23 12.80
N ILE A 298 -3.45 -2.59 11.95
CA ILE A 298 -4.82 -2.16 12.27
C ILE A 298 -5.77 -3.37 12.22
N PHE A 299 -6.44 -3.66 13.35
CA PHE A 299 -7.40 -4.74 13.54
C PHE A 299 -8.68 -4.29 14.24
N SER A 300 -8.77 -3.02 14.60
CA SER A 300 -9.96 -2.40 15.21
C SER A 300 -10.03 -0.90 14.92
N GLY A 301 -11.15 -0.28 15.28
CA GLY A 301 -11.31 1.17 15.23
C GLY A 301 -10.37 1.90 16.19
N GLU A 302 -10.10 1.30 17.35
CA GLU A 302 -9.15 1.79 18.36
C GLU A 302 -7.72 1.82 17.80
N ASP A 303 -7.29 0.75 17.09
CA ASP A 303 -5.98 0.70 16.42
C ASP A 303 -5.85 1.82 15.39
N ALA A 304 -6.93 2.07 14.62
CA ALA A 304 -6.94 3.16 13.64
C ALA A 304 -6.87 4.54 14.33
N ALA A 305 -7.60 4.72 15.43
CA ALA A 305 -7.57 5.95 16.23
C ALA A 305 -6.18 6.19 16.84
N GLU A 306 -5.54 5.15 17.38
CA GLU A 306 -4.18 5.26 17.94
C GLU A 306 -3.16 5.67 16.85
N LYS A 307 -3.30 5.15 15.64
CA LYS A 307 -2.44 5.52 14.51
C LYS A 307 -2.63 6.99 14.09
N ILE A 308 -3.88 7.48 14.12
CA ILE A 308 -4.18 8.91 13.91
C ILE A 308 -3.59 9.75 15.04
N ASN A 309 -3.73 9.32 16.29
CA ASN A 309 -3.13 10.01 17.43
C ASN A 309 -1.59 10.01 17.40
N ALA A 310 -0.99 9.04 16.71
CA ALA A 310 0.45 9.02 16.44
C ALA A 310 0.90 10.06 15.40
N GLY A 311 -0.03 10.70 14.70
CA GLY A 311 0.23 11.74 13.71
C GLY A 311 -0.19 11.40 12.27
N ALA A 312 -0.88 10.28 12.03
CA ALA A 312 -1.41 9.97 10.71
C ALA A 312 -2.71 10.75 10.44
N GLU A 313 -2.91 11.21 9.22
CA GLU A 313 -4.16 11.84 8.79
C GLU A 313 -5.14 10.84 8.16
N LEU A 314 -4.61 9.84 7.48
CA LEU A 314 -5.34 8.72 6.90
C LEU A 314 -4.71 7.41 7.36
N VAL A 315 -5.46 6.32 7.27
CA VAL A 315 -4.95 4.98 7.58
C VAL A 315 -5.28 3.99 6.47
N GLN A 316 -4.43 2.95 6.32
CA GLN A 316 -4.68 1.87 5.37
C GLN A 316 -4.67 0.52 6.08
N ILE A 317 -5.57 -0.37 5.66
CA ILE A 317 -5.73 -1.72 6.18
C ILE A 317 -5.31 -2.74 5.12
N TYR A 318 -4.65 -3.83 5.54
CA TYR A 318 -4.36 -5.00 4.71
C TYR A 318 -4.64 -6.29 5.49
N SER A 319 -3.75 -6.68 6.42
CA SER A 319 -3.87 -7.95 7.17
C SER A 319 -5.12 -7.99 8.03
N GLY A 320 -5.55 -6.84 8.57
CA GLY A 320 -6.77 -6.76 9.36
C GLY A 320 -8.00 -7.25 8.60
N ILE A 321 -8.16 -6.90 7.32
CA ILE A 321 -9.30 -7.37 6.53
C ILE A 321 -9.22 -8.88 6.23
N VAL A 322 -8.01 -9.44 6.10
CA VAL A 322 -7.84 -10.90 5.90
C VAL A 322 -8.33 -11.67 7.12
N TYR A 323 -8.05 -11.17 8.33
CA TYR A 323 -8.40 -11.82 9.57
C TYR A 323 -9.80 -11.49 10.09
N GLN A 324 -10.26 -10.25 9.96
CA GLN A 324 -11.53 -9.75 10.53
C GLN A 324 -12.64 -9.58 9.48
N GLY A 325 -12.27 -9.55 8.20
CA GLY A 325 -13.21 -9.24 7.12
C GLY A 325 -13.75 -7.83 7.23
N ARG A 326 -14.96 -7.61 6.68
CA ARG A 326 -15.64 -6.31 6.67
C ARG A 326 -16.07 -5.80 8.05
N LYS A 327 -15.96 -6.61 9.10
CA LYS A 327 -16.32 -6.16 10.47
C LYS A 327 -15.29 -5.18 11.06
N LEU A 328 -14.12 -5.10 10.45
CA LEU A 328 -13.11 -4.10 10.72
C LEU A 328 -13.52 -2.77 10.09
#